data_7ac5fe7d21c0f55495ba91bd994a6f4f
#
_entry.id   7ac5fe7d21c0f55495ba91bd994a6f4f
#
_cell.length_a   1.000
_cell.length_b   1.000
_cell.length_c   1.000
_cell.angle_alpha   90.00
_cell.angle_beta   90.00
_cell.angle_gamma   90.00
#
_symmetry.space_group_name_H-M   'P 1'
#
loop_
_entity.id
_entity.type
_entity.pdbx_description
1 polymer ?
#
loop_
_entity_poly.entity_id
_entity_poly.type
_entity_poly.pdbx_seq_one_letter_code
_entity_poly.pdbx_strand_id
1 'polypeptide(L)'
;MKNSFHSNHFGTSGLGRLVAIVFFMLLLGGAAQAQVSIPGTKVKFTFPSKWKYLNTEKVDANTQRYLYYYTDKVVAAKGDTTLPFLRIVVRKNYTAPIFDFVFDRYSKEPYQSLSDYTEGLGLPKTGGMGYVGAYTNVQDKKDYQFRMVYFKVQNTVVEFRLETTRATYKMMEKEFIAILKSLTF
;
A
#
# COMPACT_ATOMS: atom_id res chain seq x y z
N MET A 1 26.60 34.68 69.56
CA MET A 1 26.00 35.10 68.27
C MET A 1 26.03 33.92 67.33
N LYS A 2 24.87 33.28 67.10
CA LYS A 2 24.70 32.13 66.21
C LYS A 2 23.91 32.59 64.98
N ASN A 3 24.56 32.61 63.83
CA ASN A 3 23.86 32.84 62.54
C ASN A 3 23.45 31.50 61.97
N SER A 4 22.14 31.27 61.86
CA SER A 4 21.60 30.10 61.17
C SER A 4 21.32 30.46 59.72
N PHE A 5 21.96 29.72 58.81
CA PHE A 5 21.66 29.79 57.36
C PHE A 5 20.46 28.93 57.05
N HIS A 6 19.38 29.53 56.54
CA HIS A 6 18.26 28.83 55.95
C HIS A 6 18.57 28.51 54.52
N SER A 7 18.65 27.24 54.17
CA SER A 7 18.71 26.75 52.77
C SER A 7 17.31 26.67 52.22
N ASN A 8 17.00 27.53 51.25
CA ASN A 8 15.76 27.43 50.47
C ASN A 8 15.88 26.32 49.43
N HIS A 9 15.18 25.21 49.64
CA HIS A 9 14.93 24.23 48.59
C HIS A 9 13.92 24.79 47.61
N PHE A 10 14.36 25.13 46.41
CA PHE A 10 13.49 25.40 45.27
C PHE A 10 12.94 24.03 44.80
N GLY A 11 11.68 23.76 45.13
CA GLY A 11 10.90 22.68 44.56
C GLY A 11 10.65 22.94 43.10
N THR A 12 11.25 22.14 42.21
CA THR A 12 10.91 22.14 40.80
C THR A 12 9.45 21.71 40.64
N SER A 13 8.60 22.66 40.28
CA SER A 13 7.18 22.52 40.14
C SER A 13 6.87 21.39 39.11
N GLY A 14 5.90 20.51 39.46
CA GLY A 14 5.45 19.38 38.65
C GLY A 14 4.95 19.78 37.25
N LEU A 15 4.73 21.09 37.02
CA LEU A 15 4.29 21.65 35.74
C LEU A 15 5.33 21.46 34.61
N GLY A 16 6.65 21.62 34.95
CA GLY A 16 7.72 21.45 33.94
C GLY A 16 7.88 19.99 33.46
N ARG A 17 7.60 19.01 34.33
CA ARG A 17 7.64 17.59 33.93
C ARG A 17 6.46 17.20 33.06
N LEU A 18 5.26 17.74 33.31
CA LEU A 18 4.08 17.49 32.50
C LEU A 18 4.20 18.06 31.09
N VAL A 19 4.75 19.28 30.95
CA VAL A 19 5.01 19.91 29.64
C VAL A 19 6.04 19.13 28.85
N ALA A 20 7.10 18.61 29.45
CA ALA A 20 8.12 17.81 28.78
C ALA A 20 7.55 16.47 28.28
N ILE A 21 6.67 15.81 29.04
CA ILE A 21 6.02 14.55 28.64
C ILE A 21 5.07 14.79 27.46
N VAL A 22 4.28 15.86 27.47
CA VAL A 22 3.36 16.21 26.37
C VAL A 22 4.14 16.57 25.11
N PHE A 23 5.26 17.30 25.22
CA PHE A 23 6.12 17.64 24.09
C PHE A 23 6.83 16.40 23.51
N PHE A 24 7.24 15.44 24.34
CA PHE A 24 7.83 14.18 23.90
C PHE A 24 6.81 13.27 23.21
N MET A 25 5.55 13.24 23.67
CA MET A 25 4.47 12.53 22.99
C MET A 25 4.11 13.15 21.62
N LEU A 26 4.21 14.48 21.48
CA LEU A 26 4.02 15.16 20.20
C LEU A 26 5.16 14.92 19.21
N LEU A 27 6.38 14.68 19.69
CA LEU A 27 7.53 14.31 18.84
C LEU A 27 7.51 12.84 18.40
N LEU A 28 6.83 11.98 19.13
CA LEU A 28 6.58 10.56 18.74
C LEU A 28 5.36 10.40 17.82
N GLY A 29 4.67 11.48 17.50
CA GLY A 29 3.62 11.54 16.49
C GLY A 29 4.16 11.38 15.06
N GLY A 30 4.96 10.34 14.81
CA GLY A 30 5.20 9.83 13.47
C GLY A 30 3.82 9.62 12.84
N ALA A 31 3.58 10.21 11.66
CA ALA A 31 2.31 10.11 10.94
C ALA A 31 1.80 8.68 11.04
N ALA A 32 0.76 8.47 11.83
CA ALA A 32 0.17 7.16 12.02
C ALA A 32 -0.28 6.68 10.64
N GLN A 33 0.48 5.76 10.06
CA GLN A 33 0.14 5.16 8.77
C GLN A 33 -1.18 4.43 8.97
N ALA A 34 -2.21 4.84 8.23
CA ALA A 34 -3.53 4.26 8.36
C ALA A 34 -3.48 2.78 7.94
N GLN A 35 -3.73 1.88 8.90
CA GLN A 35 -3.90 0.47 8.60
C GLN A 35 -5.25 0.25 7.93
N VAL A 36 -5.23 -0.39 6.76
CA VAL A 36 -6.43 -0.73 5.98
C VAL A 36 -6.68 -2.23 6.11
N SER A 37 -7.91 -2.61 6.43
CA SER A 37 -8.36 -4.00 6.42
C SER A 37 -9.05 -4.30 5.10
N ILE A 38 -8.74 -5.43 4.46
CA ILE A 38 -9.45 -5.88 3.26
C ILE A 38 -10.76 -6.54 3.72
N PRO A 39 -11.94 -5.98 3.37
CA PRO A 39 -13.22 -6.45 3.85
C PRO A 39 -13.47 -7.93 3.52
N GLY A 40 -13.92 -8.69 4.54
CA GLY A 40 -14.20 -10.13 4.42
C GLY A 40 -12.96 -11.01 4.38
N THR A 41 -11.82 -10.48 4.75
CA THR A 41 -10.57 -11.23 4.98
C THR A 41 -9.93 -10.82 6.29
N LYS A 42 -8.91 -11.55 6.75
CA LYS A 42 -8.06 -11.13 7.88
C LYS A 42 -6.89 -10.26 7.41
N VAL A 43 -6.77 -10.03 6.12
CA VAL A 43 -5.64 -9.32 5.52
C VAL A 43 -5.71 -7.83 5.85
N LYS A 44 -4.61 -7.32 6.33
CA LYS A 44 -4.42 -5.89 6.60
C LYS A 44 -3.13 -5.43 5.95
N PHE A 45 -3.06 -4.16 5.60
CA PHE A 45 -1.86 -3.52 5.07
C PHE A 45 -1.85 -2.04 5.47
N THR A 46 -0.71 -1.40 5.29
CA THR A 46 -0.53 0.01 5.64
C THR A 46 -0.26 0.81 4.39
N PHE A 47 -0.98 1.92 4.25
CA PHE A 47 -0.68 2.90 3.21
C PHE A 47 0.36 3.91 3.69
N PRO A 48 1.35 4.25 2.86
CA PRO A 48 2.03 5.53 2.98
C PRO A 48 1.02 6.67 2.89
N SER A 49 1.29 7.79 3.56
CA SER A 49 0.35 8.91 3.75
C SER A 49 -0.22 9.55 2.47
N LYS A 50 0.39 9.29 1.33
CA LYS A 50 0.01 9.87 0.03
C LYS A 50 -1.04 9.10 -0.76
N TRP A 51 -1.49 7.95 -0.27
CA TRP A 51 -2.53 7.17 -0.91
C TRP A 51 -3.90 7.49 -0.31
N LYS A 52 -4.90 7.68 -1.16
CA LYS A 52 -6.29 7.90 -0.74
C LYS A 52 -7.23 6.92 -1.42
N TYR A 53 -8.22 6.49 -0.66
CA TYR A 53 -9.34 5.71 -1.18
C TYR A 53 -10.16 6.55 -2.16
N LEU A 54 -10.53 5.94 -3.30
CA LEU A 54 -11.36 6.56 -4.31
C LEU A 54 -12.79 6.02 -4.24
N ASN A 55 -12.96 4.73 -4.49
CA ASN A 55 -14.28 4.08 -4.44
C ASN A 55 -14.18 2.56 -4.29
N THR A 56 -15.35 1.93 -4.09
CA THR A 56 -15.54 0.48 -4.16
C THR A 56 -16.56 0.16 -5.23
N GLU A 57 -16.25 -0.81 -6.08
CA GLU A 57 -17.13 -1.32 -7.11
C GLU A 57 -17.46 -2.79 -6.84
N LYS A 58 -18.72 -3.14 -6.91
CA LYS A 58 -19.18 -4.54 -6.93
C LYS A 58 -19.12 -5.04 -8.36
N VAL A 59 -18.18 -5.93 -8.66
CA VAL A 59 -18.01 -6.49 -10.00
C VAL A 59 -19.04 -7.60 -10.25
N ASP A 60 -19.18 -8.52 -9.28
CA ASP A 60 -20.20 -9.59 -9.27
C ASP A 60 -20.57 -9.96 -7.82
N ALA A 61 -21.33 -11.04 -7.62
CA ALA A 61 -21.76 -11.48 -6.30
C ALA A 61 -20.60 -11.80 -5.34
N ASN A 62 -19.47 -12.28 -5.87
CA ASN A 62 -18.32 -12.74 -5.11
C ASN A 62 -17.09 -11.82 -5.26
N THR A 63 -17.15 -10.82 -6.13
CA THR A 63 -16.00 -9.99 -6.49
C THR A 63 -16.24 -8.52 -6.20
N GLN A 64 -15.35 -7.93 -5.42
CA GLN A 64 -15.30 -6.50 -5.13
C GLN A 64 -13.97 -5.92 -5.57
N ARG A 65 -14.00 -4.69 -6.07
CA ARG A 65 -12.85 -3.91 -6.48
C ARG A 65 -12.76 -2.65 -5.63
N TYR A 66 -11.58 -2.40 -5.05
CA TYR A 66 -11.27 -1.19 -4.29
C TYR A 66 -10.24 -0.39 -5.07
N LEU A 67 -10.50 0.90 -5.25
CA LEU A 67 -9.63 1.80 -5.99
C LEU A 67 -9.02 2.83 -5.04
N TYR A 68 -7.73 3.05 -5.19
CA TYR A 68 -6.96 4.05 -4.49
C TYR A 68 -6.12 4.83 -5.48
N TYR A 69 -5.83 6.07 -5.18
CA TYR A 69 -4.98 6.93 -5.99
C TYR A 69 -3.89 7.57 -5.15
N TYR A 70 -2.78 7.88 -5.78
CA TYR A 70 -1.68 8.63 -5.18
C TYR A 70 -1.99 10.12 -5.31
N THR A 71 -1.93 10.89 -4.20
CA THR A 71 -2.42 12.27 -4.19
C THR A 71 -1.52 13.25 -4.92
N ASP A 72 -0.23 12.94 -5.00
CA ASP A 72 0.72 13.80 -5.66
C ASP A 72 0.85 13.42 -7.13
N LYS A 73 0.93 14.42 -8.00
CA LYS A 73 1.32 14.18 -9.37
C LYS A 73 2.77 13.72 -9.43
N VAL A 74 3.01 12.58 -10.06
CA VAL A 74 4.35 12.08 -10.30
C VAL A 74 4.81 12.55 -11.68
N VAL A 75 5.94 13.26 -11.71
CA VAL A 75 6.48 13.87 -12.91
C VAL A 75 7.74 13.11 -13.33
N ALA A 76 7.74 12.58 -14.54
CA ALA A 76 8.91 11.96 -15.14
C ALA A 76 9.94 13.00 -15.61
N ALA A 77 11.18 12.56 -15.84
CA ALA A 77 12.27 13.43 -16.28
C ALA A 77 11.97 14.21 -17.59
N LYS A 78 11.09 13.68 -18.43
CA LYS A 78 10.63 14.31 -19.68
C LYS A 78 9.37 15.17 -19.53
N GLY A 79 8.93 15.44 -18.29
CA GLY A 79 7.76 16.25 -18.00
C GLY A 79 6.43 15.52 -18.06
N ASP A 80 6.39 14.22 -18.37
CA ASP A 80 5.18 13.41 -18.31
C ASP A 80 4.64 13.35 -16.89
N THR A 81 3.36 13.69 -16.74
CA THR A 81 2.69 13.70 -15.43
C THR A 81 1.65 12.60 -15.37
N THR A 82 1.61 11.89 -14.26
CA THR A 82 0.61 10.87 -13.98
C THR A 82 0.13 10.90 -12.53
N LEU A 83 -1.08 10.37 -12.32
CA LEU A 83 -1.59 10.00 -10.99
C LEU A 83 -1.58 8.47 -10.91
N PRO A 84 -0.65 7.88 -10.13
CA PRO A 84 -0.62 6.43 -9.97
C PRO A 84 -1.88 5.89 -9.29
N PHE A 85 -2.29 4.69 -9.69
CA PHE A 85 -3.44 3.99 -9.13
C PHE A 85 -3.01 2.68 -8.47
N LEU A 86 -3.70 2.32 -7.40
CA LEU A 86 -3.69 0.99 -6.83
C LEU A 86 -5.12 0.44 -6.89
N ARG A 87 -5.25 -0.70 -7.54
CA ARG A 87 -6.49 -1.48 -7.56
C ARG A 87 -6.30 -2.73 -6.72
N ILE A 88 -7.24 -2.99 -5.83
CA ILE A 88 -7.33 -4.25 -5.08
C ILE A 88 -8.60 -4.95 -5.50
N VAL A 89 -8.51 -6.19 -5.96
CA VAL A 89 -9.66 -7.03 -6.27
C VAL A 89 -9.71 -8.16 -5.26
N VAL A 90 -10.88 -8.37 -4.67
CA VAL A 90 -11.14 -9.43 -3.69
C VAL A 90 -12.21 -10.35 -4.27
N ARG A 91 -11.85 -11.60 -4.56
CA ARG A 91 -12.77 -12.64 -5.00
C ARG A 91 -12.95 -13.69 -3.91
N LYS A 92 -14.16 -13.74 -3.36
CA LYS A 92 -14.58 -14.73 -2.34
C LYS A 92 -15.03 -16.03 -2.99
N ASN A 93 -15.13 -17.07 -2.20
CA ASN A 93 -15.64 -18.40 -2.61
C ASN A 93 -14.87 -19.02 -3.79
N TYR A 94 -13.57 -18.74 -3.87
CA TYR A 94 -12.70 -19.29 -4.90
C TYR A 94 -11.95 -20.52 -4.37
N THR A 95 -12.35 -21.72 -4.80
CA THR A 95 -11.82 -23.00 -4.30
C THR A 95 -10.65 -23.55 -5.13
N ALA A 96 -10.57 -23.20 -6.42
CA ALA A 96 -9.50 -23.64 -7.31
C ALA A 96 -8.10 -23.14 -6.88
N PRO A 97 -7.01 -23.71 -7.37
CA PRO A 97 -5.65 -23.21 -7.16
C PRO A 97 -5.50 -21.74 -7.59
N ILE A 98 -4.62 -21.01 -6.91
CA ILE A 98 -4.35 -19.60 -7.25
C ILE A 98 -3.81 -19.44 -8.68
N PHE A 99 -3.04 -20.41 -9.15
CA PHE A 99 -2.48 -20.43 -10.50
C PHE A 99 -3.58 -20.33 -11.57
N ASP A 100 -4.68 -21.06 -11.42
CA ASP A 100 -5.80 -21.03 -12.38
C ASP A 100 -6.42 -19.64 -12.46
N PHE A 101 -6.55 -18.96 -11.32
CA PHE A 101 -7.04 -17.59 -11.28
C PHE A 101 -6.09 -16.64 -12.01
N VAL A 102 -4.80 -16.72 -11.71
CA VAL A 102 -3.78 -15.85 -12.31
C VAL A 102 -3.70 -16.07 -13.81
N PHE A 103 -3.71 -17.32 -14.26
CA PHE A 103 -3.67 -17.69 -15.66
C PHE A 103 -4.91 -17.19 -16.43
N ASP A 104 -6.11 -17.38 -15.86
CA ASP A 104 -7.36 -16.86 -16.45
C ASP A 104 -7.33 -15.34 -16.61
N ARG A 105 -6.83 -14.63 -15.60
CA ARG A 105 -6.69 -13.17 -15.65
C ARG A 105 -5.67 -12.73 -16.70
N TYR A 106 -4.51 -13.37 -16.71
CA TYR A 106 -3.43 -13.09 -17.66
C TYR A 106 -3.87 -13.31 -19.10
N SER A 107 -4.57 -14.39 -19.39
CA SER A 107 -5.01 -14.75 -20.75
C SER A 107 -6.07 -13.82 -21.33
N LYS A 108 -6.79 -13.09 -20.47
CA LYS A 108 -7.88 -12.19 -20.89
C LYS A 108 -7.45 -10.73 -21.08
N GLU A 109 -6.27 -10.37 -20.61
CA GLU A 109 -5.80 -8.98 -20.70
C GLU A 109 -4.75 -8.84 -21.83
N PRO A 110 -4.99 -7.99 -22.84
CA PRO A 110 -4.09 -7.82 -23.98
C PRO A 110 -2.89 -6.91 -23.61
N TYR A 111 -1.99 -7.40 -22.80
CA TYR A 111 -0.78 -6.67 -22.42
C TYR A 111 0.48 -7.51 -22.58
N GLN A 112 1.60 -6.84 -22.70
CA GLN A 112 2.91 -7.46 -22.73
C GLN A 112 3.42 -7.71 -21.32
N SER A 113 3.79 -8.94 -20.99
CA SER A 113 4.54 -9.22 -19.76
C SER A 113 6.00 -8.81 -19.95
N LEU A 114 6.56 -8.14 -18.95
CA LEU A 114 7.95 -7.72 -18.87
C LEU A 114 8.78 -8.57 -17.90
N SER A 115 8.12 -9.44 -17.17
CA SER A 115 8.76 -10.40 -16.25
C SER A 115 7.98 -11.70 -16.21
N ASP A 116 8.68 -12.78 -15.94
CA ASP A 116 8.06 -14.05 -15.61
C ASP A 116 7.30 -13.99 -14.29
N TYR A 117 6.43 -14.96 -14.07
CA TYR A 117 5.77 -15.14 -12.79
C TYR A 117 6.81 -15.43 -11.72
N THR A 118 6.79 -14.64 -10.67
CA THR A 118 7.69 -14.82 -9.53
C THR A 118 6.89 -15.24 -8.32
N GLU A 119 7.33 -16.29 -7.67
CA GLU A 119 6.83 -16.67 -6.36
C GLU A 119 7.39 -15.71 -5.30
N GLY A 120 6.55 -15.40 -4.34
CA GLY A 120 6.98 -14.80 -3.08
C GLY A 120 7.31 -13.33 -3.08
N LEU A 121 7.44 -12.63 -4.18
CA LEU A 121 7.68 -11.15 -4.29
C LEU A 121 7.87 -10.38 -2.96
N GLY A 122 8.49 -11.02 -1.97
CA GLY A 122 8.59 -10.52 -0.58
C GLY A 122 7.30 -10.66 0.24
N LEU A 123 6.30 -11.39 -0.26
CA LEU A 123 5.09 -11.71 0.49
C LEU A 123 5.41 -12.76 1.56
N PRO A 124 4.99 -12.55 2.81
CA PRO A 124 5.24 -13.51 3.86
C PRO A 124 4.46 -14.81 3.59
N LYS A 125 5.17 -15.93 3.40
CA LYS A 125 4.72 -17.33 3.49
C LYS A 125 3.40 -17.75 2.80
N THR A 126 2.85 -16.97 1.88
CA THR A 126 1.50 -17.21 1.31
C THR A 126 1.50 -17.83 -0.07
N GLY A 127 2.67 -18.14 -0.64
CA GLY A 127 2.75 -18.64 -2.02
C GLY A 127 2.16 -17.64 -3.03
N GLY A 128 2.38 -16.35 -2.81
CA GLY A 128 1.90 -15.32 -3.72
C GLY A 128 2.58 -15.40 -5.08
N MET A 129 1.85 -15.07 -6.12
CA MET A 129 2.34 -15.00 -7.49
C MET A 129 2.25 -13.57 -8.02
N GLY A 130 3.13 -13.20 -8.94
CA GLY A 130 3.04 -11.88 -9.53
C GLY A 130 3.92 -11.71 -10.76
N TYR A 131 3.67 -10.63 -11.46
CA TYR A 131 4.42 -10.25 -12.66
C TYR A 131 4.37 -8.74 -12.88
N VAL A 132 5.24 -8.27 -13.75
CA VAL A 132 5.23 -6.89 -14.26
C VAL A 132 4.80 -6.93 -15.70
N GLY A 133 3.80 -6.14 -16.05
CA GLY A 133 3.29 -6.03 -17.41
C GLY A 133 3.26 -4.59 -17.90
N ALA A 134 3.06 -4.42 -19.20
CA ALA A 134 2.91 -3.11 -19.83
C ALA A 134 1.87 -3.16 -20.96
N TYR A 135 1.29 -2.01 -21.26
CA TYR A 135 0.39 -1.83 -22.39
C TYR A 135 0.39 -0.36 -22.83
N THR A 136 -0.01 -0.14 -24.08
CA THR A 136 -0.29 1.22 -24.56
C THR A 136 -1.78 1.49 -24.46
N ASN A 137 -2.15 2.54 -23.73
CA ASN A 137 -3.55 2.95 -23.61
C ASN A 137 -4.00 3.60 -24.92
N VAL A 138 -5.09 3.09 -25.48
CA VAL A 138 -5.62 3.53 -26.79
C VAL A 138 -6.17 4.96 -26.73
N GLN A 139 -6.67 5.40 -25.58
CA GLN A 139 -7.32 6.70 -25.42
C GLN A 139 -6.32 7.85 -25.36
N ASP A 140 -5.33 7.76 -24.48
CA ASP A 140 -4.35 8.81 -24.24
C ASP A 140 -3.00 8.58 -24.93
N LYS A 141 -2.85 7.45 -25.65
CA LYS A 141 -1.63 7.03 -26.36
C LYS A 141 -0.38 6.93 -25.49
N LYS A 142 -0.55 6.76 -24.19
CA LYS A 142 0.56 6.61 -23.25
C LYS A 142 0.86 5.15 -22.97
N ASP A 143 2.13 4.87 -22.75
CA ASP A 143 2.60 3.57 -22.29
C ASP A 143 2.46 3.50 -20.78
N TYR A 144 1.70 2.51 -20.32
CA TYR A 144 1.53 2.17 -18.92
C TYR A 144 2.34 0.94 -18.54
N GLN A 145 2.77 0.90 -17.32
CA GLN A 145 3.40 -0.26 -16.71
C GLN A 145 2.75 -0.52 -15.37
N PHE A 146 2.55 -1.79 -15.06
CA PHE A 146 1.91 -2.19 -13.81
C PHE A 146 2.64 -3.38 -13.19
N ARG A 147 2.46 -3.51 -11.88
CA ARG A 147 2.83 -4.68 -11.09
C ARG A 147 1.57 -5.34 -10.59
N MET A 148 1.44 -6.63 -10.88
CA MET A 148 0.37 -7.49 -10.38
C MET A 148 0.92 -8.39 -9.30
N VAL A 149 0.19 -8.53 -8.19
CA VAL A 149 0.48 -9.51 -7.15
C VAL A 149 -0.81 -10.16 -6.71
N TYR A 150 -0.77 -11.46 -6.60
CA TYR A 150 -1.90 -12.30 -6.21
C TYR A 150 -1.52 -13.13 -5.00
N PHE A 151 -2.44 -13.29 -4.09
CA PHE A 151 -2.33 -14.28 -3.00
C PHE A 151 -3.70 -14.83 -2.64
N LYS A 152 -3.71 -16.02 -2.05
CA LYS A 152 -4.93 -16.70 -1.64
C LYS A 152 -4.91 -16.89 -0.12
N VAL A 153 -5.98 -16.46 0.54
CA VAL A 153 -6.19 -16.68 1.96
C VAL A 153 -7.49 -17.47 2.10
N GLN A 154 -7.39 -18.70 2.53
CA GLN A 154 -8.51 -19.65 2.53
C GLN A 154 -9.17 -19.73 1.13
N ASN A 155 -10.46 -19.43 1.02
CA ASN A 155 -11.21 -19.42 -0.23
C ASN A 155 -11.36 -18.01 -0.82
N THR A 156 -10.45 -17.10 -0.52
CA THR A 156 -10.46 -15.74 -1.04
C THR A 156 -9.15 -15.45 -1.75
N VAL A 157 -9.24 -15.06 -3.02
CA VAL A 157 -8.11 -14.54 -3.79
C VAL A 157 -8.11 -13.04 -3.71
N VAL A 158 -6.94 -12.47 -3.46
CA VAL A 158 -6.69 -11.04 -3.45
C VAL A 158 -5.67 -10.69 -4.53
N GLU A 159 -6.04 -9.75 -5.39
CA GLU A 159 -5.21 -9.18 -6.43
C GLU A 159 -4.84 -7.75 -6.05
N PHE A 160 -3.56 -7.42 -6.13
CA PHE A 160 -3.06 -6.04 -6.09
C PHE A 160 -2.52 -5.66 -7.46
N ARG A 161 -2.95 -4.52 -7.98
CA ARG A 161 -2.38 -3.92 -9.18
C ARG A 161 -1.98 -2.48 -8.94
N LEU A 162 -0.69 -2.21 -8.92
CA LEU A 162 -0.17 -0.86 -9.05
C LEU A 162 0.00 -0.55 -10.53
N GLU A 163 -0.49 0.61 -10.96
CA GLU A 163 -0.40 1.06 -12.34
C GLU A 163 0.00 2.54 -12.40
N THR A 164 0.90 2.84 -13.32
CA THR A 164 1.33 4.20 -13.62
C THR A 164 1.92 4.23 -15.04
N THR A 165 2.27 5.41 -15.56
CA THR A 165 2.97 5.46 -16.84
C THR A 165 4.36 4.81 -16.75
N ARG A 166 4.83 4.23 -17.83
CA ARG A 166 6.14 3.56 -17.90
C ARG A 166 7.28 4.48 -17.47
N ALA A 167 7.16 5.78 -17.80
CA ALA A 167 8.15 6.78 -17.42
C ALA A 167 8.26 7.01 -15.91
N THR A 168 7.17 6.82 -15.15
CA THR A 168 7.13 7.06 -13.70
C THR A 168 7.16 5.77 -12.88
N TYR A 169 7.10 4.59 -13.50
CA TYR A 169 6.98 3.30 -12.83
C TYR A 169 8.09 3.05 -11.80
N LYS A 170 9.35 3.29 -12.16
CA LYS A 170 10.50 3.10 -11.24
C LYS A 170 10.41 3.95 -9.98
N MET A 171 9.82 5.13 -10.07
CA MET A 171 9.63 6.03 -8.93
C MET A 171 8.58 5.47 -7.96
N MET A 172 7.53 4.85 -8.50
CA MET A 172 6.41 4.32 -7.73
C MET A 172 6.61 2.88 -7.25
N GLU A 173 7.51 2.13 -7.86
CA GLU A 173 7.75 0.72 -7.51
C GLU A 173 8.11 0.53 -6.03
N LYS A 174 8.91 1.43 -5.47
CA LYS A 174 9.30 1.39 -4.04
C LYS A 174 8.10 1.56 -3.11
N GLU A 175 7.19 2.48 -3.45
CA GLU A 175 5.95 2.71 -2.69
C GLU A 175 5.07 1.45 -2.68
N PHE A 176 4.88 0.82 -3.86
CA PHE A 176 4.08 -0.39 -3.95
C PHE A 176 4.70 -1.57 -3.18
N ILE A 177 6.03 -1.74 -3.28
CA ILE A 177 6.75 -2.77 -2.51
C ILE A 177 6.59 -2.52 -1.01
N ALA A 178 6.60 -1.26 -0.56
CA ALA A 178 6.37 -0.93 0.84
C ALA A 178 4.96 -1.34 1.30
N ILE A 179 3.93 -1.10 0.48
CA ILE A 179 2.55 -1.56 0.74
C ILE A 179 2.53 -3.09 0.87
N LEU A 180 3.11 -3.81 -0.08
CA LEU A 180 3.15 -5.28 -0.06
C LEU A 180 3.87 -5.83 1.17
N LYS A 181 5.00 -5.23 1.57
CA LYS A 181 5.75 -5.64 2.77
C LYS A 181 5.00 -5.39 4.06
N SER A 182 4.03 -4.49 4.07
CA SER A 182 3.18 -4.20 5.24
C SER A 182 2.02 -5.18 5.41
N LEU A 183 1.81 -6.11 4.46
CA LEU A 183 0.74 -7.10 4.50
C LEU A 183 0.87 -8.01 5.73
N THR A 184 -0.24 -8.17 6.44
CA THR A 184 -0.42 -9.13 7.56
C THR A 184 -1.65 -9.98 7.27
N PHE A 185 -1.62 -11.26 7.73
CA PHE A 185 -2.62 -12.29 7.42
C PHE A 185 -3.22 -12.89 8.68
#